data_4ba916a56ee3db8c16a9533db12db1b3
#
_entry.id   4ba916a56ee3db8c16a9533db12db1b3
#
_cell.length_a   1.000
_cell.length_b   1.000
_cell.length_c   1.000
_cell.angle_alpha   90.00
_cell.angle_beta   90.00
_cell.angle_gamma   90.00
#
_symmetry.space_group_name_H-M   'P 1'
#
loop_
_entity.id
_entity.type
_entity.pdbx_description
1 polymer ?
#
loop_
_entity_poly.entity_id
_entity_poly.type
_entity_poly.pdbx_seq_one_letter_code
_entity_poly.pdbx_strand_id
1 'polypeptide(L)'
;MPRRIAIVVALLLMSAAGFAQIPTSGNVFLGYSLNHASTGWNNTGNLNGWELSAEGKMVPHVGIVADLSSQYGTLQTPNRYLYGGTSGTFDLKTQMESYLFGPRVSVTVGKFRPFANVLVGAAHLHEDALDYGHGETCAADAIGGGLDYQLRSRLTWRVQGDLLQTRFHNGLQEDIRISTGLAMNF
;
A
#
# COMPACT_ATOMS: atom_id res chain seq x y z
N MET A 1 5.51 2.26 33.30
CA MET A 1 4.60 1.42 32.47
C MET A 1 5.18 1.11 31.06
N PRO A 2 5.89 2.00 30.34
CA PRO A 2 6.35 1.72 28.97
C PRO A 2 7.34 0.54 28.87
N ARG A 3 8.17 0.34 29.88
CA ARG A 3 9.20 -0.72 29.89
C ARG A 3 8.62 -2.15 29.93
N ARG A 4 7.47 -2.33 30.59
CA ARG A 4 6.77 -3.64 30.64
C ARG A 4 6.07 -3.96 29.31
N ILE A 5 5.53 -2.96 28.64
CA ILE A 5 4.92 -3.10 27.30
C ILE A 5 6.00 -3.45 26.28
N ALA A 6 7.16 -2.80 26.32
CA ALA A 6 8.29 -3.10 25.45
C ALA A 6 8.81 -4.55 25.62
N ILE A 7 8.85 -5.07 26.85
CA ILE A 7 9.25 -6.45 27.11
C ILE A 7 8.23 -7.45 26.58
N VAL A 8 6.93 -7.18 26.75
CA VAL A 8 5.86 -8.04 26.20
C VAL A 8 5.87 -8.04 24.68
N VAL A 9 6.07 -6.90 24.05
CA VAL A 9 6.20 -6.79 22.58
C VAL A 9 7.46 -7.50 22.10
N ALA A 10 8.59 -7.37 22.79
CA ALA A 10 9.83 -8.08 22.45
C ALA A 10 9.67 -9.59 22.59
N LEU A 11 8.99 -10.08 23.64
CA LEU A 11 8.70 -11.49 23.85
C LEU A 11 7.73 -12.06 22.80
N LEU A 12 6.74 -11.27 22.36
CA LEU A 12 5.84 -11.64 21.27
C LEU A 12 6.60 -11.70 19.92
N LEU A 13 7.52 -10.78 19.65
CA LEU A 13 8.37 -10.80 18.48
C LEU A 13 9.36 -11.97 18.49
N MET A 14 9.91 -12.33 19.64
CA MET A 14 10.81 -13.50 19.78
C MET A 14 10.06 -14.83 19.66
N SER A 15 8.80 -14.93 20.08
CA SER A 15 7.97 -16.12 19.89
C SER A 15 7.59 -16.31 18.41
N ALA A 16 7.43 -15.24 17.67
CA ALA A 16 7.21 -15.30 16.21
C ALA A 16 8.46 -15.81 15.45
N ALA A 17 9.66 -15.53 15.93
CA ALA A 17 10.91 -16.00 15.31
C ALA A 17 11.09 -17.53 15.42
N GLY A 18 10.49 -18.17 16.42
CA GLY A 18 10.55 -19.64 16.60
C GLY A 18 9.74 -20.43 15.57
N PHE A 19 8.84 -19.80 14.86
CA PHE A 19 8.04 -20.38 13.77
C PHE A 19 8.39 -19.85 12.38
N ALA A 20 9.55 -19.22 12.22
CA ALA A 20 10.03 -18.77 10.93
C ALA A 20 10.43 -19.98 10.06
N GLN A 21 9.47 -20.86 9.76
CA GLN A 21 9.58 -21.74 8.61
C GLN A 21 9.57 -20.83 7.39
N ILE A 22 10.69 -20.80 6.66
CA ILE A 22 10.73 -20.14 5.36
C ILE A 22 9.58 -20.72 4.53
N PRO A 23 8.64 -19.88 4.07
CA PRO A 23 7.52 -20.38 3.29
C PRO A 23 8.06 -21.12 2.07
N THR A 24 7.70 -22.39 1.93
CA THR A 24 8.13 -23.24 0.80
C THR A 24 7.33 -22.94 -0.47
N SER A 25 6.30 -22.11 -0.36
CA SER A 25 5.46 -21.68 -1.47
C SER A 25 4.99 -20.24 -1.24
N GLY A 26 4.86 -19.53 -2.33
CA GLY A 26 4.47 -18.13 -2.30
C GLY A 26 4.44 -17.52 -3.69
N ASN A 27 4.38 -16.21 -3.75
CA ASN A 27 4.52 -15.46 -4.98
C ASN A 27 5.16 -14.10 -4.75
N VAL A 28 5.78 -13.58 -5.80
CA VAL A 28 6.25 -12.21 -5.88
C VAL A 28 5.51 -11.54 -7.02
N PHE A 29 4.82 -10.45 -6.73
CA PHE A 29 4.07 -9.64 -7.67
C PHE A 29 4.80 -8.34 -7.97
N LEU A 30 4.78 -7.94 -9.23
CA LEU A 30 5.19 -6.62 -9.69
C LEU A 30 4.15 -6.10 -10.66
N GLY A 31 3.66 -4.90 -10.41
CA GLY A 31 2.59 -4.31 -11.22
C GLY A 31 2.62 -2.80 -11.28
N TYR A 32 1.81 -2.29 -12.19
CA TYR A 32 1.45 -0.89 -12.28
C TYR A 32 0.33 -0.59 -11.30
N SER A 33 0.41 0.54 -10.62
CA SER A 33 -0.53 0.97 -9.60
C SER A 33 -1.07 2.37 -9.92
N LEU A 34 -2.38 2.48 -9.83
CA LEU A 34 -3.14 3.73 -9.88
C LEU A 34 -3.71 3.98 -8.49
N ASN A 35 -3.44 5.15 -7.92
CA ASN A 35 -4.04 5.59 -6.69
C ASN A 35 -4.88 6.84 -6.92
N HIS A 36 -6.17 6.78 -6.60
CA HIS A 36 -7.04 7.93 -6.56
C HIS A 36 -6.97 8.52 -5.16
N ALA A 37 -6.01 9.44 -4.97
CA ALA A 37 -5.70 10.04 -3.70
C ALA A 37 -6.62 11.22 -3.40
N SER A 38 -7.11 11.29 -2.16
CA SER A 38 -7.80 12.44 -1.60
C SER A 38 -6.82 13.17 -0.68
N THR A 39 -6.33 14.32 -1.11
CA THR A 39 -5.53 15.17 -0.23
C THR A 39 -6.45 15.96 0.69
N GLY A 40 -6.09 16.09 1.99
CA GLY A 40 -6.91 16.72 3.02
C GLY A 40 -7.33 18.18 2.78
N TRP A 41 -6.95 18.76 1.65
CA TRP A 41 -7.27 20.11 1.19
C TRP A 41 -8.43 20.16 0.19
N ASN A 42 -9.33 19.17 0.18
CA ASN A 42 -10.47 19.08 -0.74
C ASN A 42 -10.05 18.94 -2.22
N ASN A 43 -8.86 18.39 -2.46
CA ASN A 43 -8.32 18.15 -3.80
C ASN A 43 -8.15 16.63 -3.98
N THR A 44 -8.69 16.12 -5.07
CA THR A 44 -8.52 14.72 -5.47
C THR A 44 -7.67 14.66 -6.72
N GLY A 45 -6.78 13.71 -6.79
CA GLY A 45 -5.93 13.52 -7.96
C GLY A 45 -5.52 12.06 -8.15
N ASN A 46 -5.06 11.76 -9.35
CA ASN A 46 -4.57 10.44 -9.69
C ASN A 46 -3.05 10.41 -9.57
N LEU A 47 -2.57 9.51 -8.73
CA LEU A 47 -1.16 9.17 -8.63
C LEU A 47 -0.92 7.85 -9.37
N ASN A 48 0.15 7.78 -10.12
CA ASN A 48 0.53 6.62 -10.92
C ASN A 48 1.87 6.09 -10.43
N GLY A 49 2.06 4.78 -10.45
CA GLY A 49 3.31 4.23 -10.00
C GLY A 49 3.41 2.73 -10.13
N TRP A 50 4.16 2.13 -9.24
CA TRP A 50 4.40 0.70 -9.21
C TRP A 50 4.07 0.13 -7.84
N GLU A 51 3.82 -1.17 -7.83
CA GLU A 51 3.61 -1.96 -6.63
C GLU A 51 4.40 -3.26 -6.74
N LEU A 52 5.09 -3.58 -5.66
CA LEU A 52 5.81 -4.83 -5.46
C LEU A 52 5.27 -5.51 -4.22
N SER A 53 4.79 -6.74 -4.33
CA SER A 53 4.42 -7.49 -3.13
C SER A 53 4.98 -8.90 -3.14
N ALA A 54 5.31 -9.40 -1.94
CA ALA A 54 5.75 -10.76 -1.72
C ALA A 54 4.81 -11.46 -0.74
N GLU A 55 4.27 -12.60 -1.13
CA GLU A 55 3.42 -13.45 -0.31
C GLU A 55 4.15 -14.73 0.04
N GLY A 56 4.23 -15.06 1.34
CA GLY A 56 4.62 -16.37 1.84
C GLY A 56 3.41 -17.12 2.38
N LYS A 57 3.16 -18.34 1.91
CA LYS A 57 2.06 -19.16 2.38
C LYS A 57 2.40 -19.83 3.71
N MET A 58 1.55 -19.59 4.70
CA MET A 58 1.66 -20.22 6.03
C MET A 58 0.86 -21.52 6.09
N VAL A 59 -0.32 -21.52 5.50
CA VAL A 59 -1.20 -22.68 5.32
C VAL A 59 -1.87 -22.58 3.94
N PRO A 60 -2.55 -23.62 3.43
CA PRO A 60 -3.04 -23.67 2.04
C PRO A 60 -3.84 -22.46 1.56
N HIS A 61 -4.58 -21.80 2.45
CA HIS A 61 -5.46 -20.69 2.09
C HIS A 61 -5.04 -19.34 2.70
N VAL A 62 -4.04 -19.34 3.59
CA VAL A 62 -3.62 -18.14 4.31
C VAL A 62 -2.13 -17.92 4.09
N GLY A 63 -1.78 -16.70 3.72
CA GLY A 63 -0.40 -16.23 3.60
C GLY A 63 -0.20 -14.92 4.36
N ILE A 64 1.06 -14.54 4.48
CA ILE A 64 1.48 -13.21 4.93
C ILE A 64 2.06 -12.50 3.71
N VAL A 65 1.67 -11.24 3.53
CA VAL A 65 2.10 -10.37 2.45
C VAL A 65 2.92 -9.23 3.02
N ALA A 66 4.02 -8.92 2.35
CA ALA A 66 4.70 -7.64 2.43
C ALA A 66 4.43 -6.90 1.11
N ASP A 67 3.99 -5.65 1.20
CA ASP A 67 3.57 -4.81 0.08
C ASP A 67 4.32 -3.49 0.12
N LEU A 68 4.92 -3.12 -1.00
CA LEU A 68 5.67 -1.90 -1.20
C LEU A 68 5.09 -1.20 -2.43
N SER A 69 4.78 0.07 -2.32
CA SER A 69 4.35 0.83 -3.49
C SER A 69 4.91 2.25 -3.49
N SER A 70 5.08 2.81 -4.67
CA SER A 70 5.46 4.20 -4.84
C SER A 70 4.66 4.78 -6.00
N GLN A 71 3.91 5.85 -5.73
CA GLN A 71 3.07 6.53 -6.69
C GLN A 71 3.47 8.00 -6.79
N TYR A 72 3.39 8.53 -8.01
CA TYR A 72 3.79 9.89 -8.36
C TYR A 72 2.65 10.58 -9.09
N GLY A 73 2.48 11.86 -8.84
CA GLY A 73 1.51 12.67 -9.56
C GLY A 73 1.69 14.16 -9.32
N THR A 74 0.91 14.93 -10.04
CA THR A 74 0.83 16.38 -9.87
C THR A 74 -0.61 16.69 -9.48
N LEU A 75 -0.78 17.30 -8.33
CA LEU A 75 -2.07 17.74 -7.84
C LEU A 75 -2.22 19.24 -8.09
N GLN A 76 -3.36 19.65 -8.64
CA GLN A 76 -3.66 21.08 -8.82
C GLN A 76 -4.34 21.59 -7.55
N THR A 77 -3.64 22.45 -6.81
CA THR A 77 -4.17 23.04 -5.58
C THR A 77 -4.63 24.46 -5.83
N PRO A 78 -5.88 24.83 -5.46
CA PRO A 78 -6.37 26.20 -5.60
C PRO A 78 -5.53 27.18 -4.78
N ASN A 79 -5.09 28.25 -5.39
CA ASN A 79 -4.24 29.30 -4.78
C ASN A 79 -5.01 30.19 -3.75
N ARG A 80 -5.92 29.60 -3.00
CA ARG A 80 -6.79 30.31 -2.05
C ARG A 80 -6.07 30.75 -0.77
N TYR A 81 -4.84 30.26 -0.55
CA TYR A 81 -4.08 30.45 0.68
C TYR A 81 -2.77 31.21 0.53
N LEU A 82 -2.37 31.55 -0.70
CA LEU A 82 -1.23 32.41 -0.93
C LEU A 82 -1.72 33.83 -1.18
N TYR A 83 -1.37 34.72 -0.29
CA TYR A 83 -1.53 36.18 -0.28
C TYR A 83 -2.01 36.82 -1.60
N GLY A 84 -3.19 37.46 -1.55
CA GLY A 84 -3.54 38.52 -2.52
C GLY A 84 -4.43 38.15 -3.68
N GLY A 85 -5.52 37.43 -3.47
CA GLY A 85 -6.74 37.63 -4.31
C GLY A 85 -6.70 37.27 -5.81
N THR A 86 -5.68 36.61 -6.31
CA THR A 86 -5.66 36.09 -7.67
C THR A 86 -6.05 34.62 -7.69
N SER A 87 -7.18 34.32 -8.37
CA SER A 87 -7.61 32.95 -8.64
C SER A 87 -6.59 32.26 -9.55
N GLY A 88 -5.78 31.39 -9.01
CA GLY A 88 -4.83 30.57 -9.74
C GLY A 88 -4.77 29.18 -9.11
N THR A 89 -4.36 28.19 -9.89
CA THR A 89 -3.97 26.87 -9.40
C THR A 89 -2.45 26.77 -9.48
N PHE A 90 -1.81 26.13 -8.52
CA PHE A 90 -0.40 25.76 -8.63
C PHE A 90 -0.28 24.24 -8.64
N ASP A 91 0.73 23.76 -9.34
CA ASP A 91 1.04 22.34 -9.45
C ASP A 91 1.85 21.91 -8.23
N LEU A 92 1.30 20.96 -7.47
CA LEU A 92 1.96 20.32 -6.34
C LEU A 92 2.44 18.94 -6.81
N LYS A 93 3.76 18.77 -6.88
CA LYS A 93 4.34 17.44 -7.16
C LYS A 93 4.24 16.62 -5.89
N THR A 94 3.56 15.50 -6.00
CA THR A 94 3.29 14.60 -4.87
C THR A 94 3.86 13.22 -5.17
N GLN A 95 4.60 12.68 -4.23
CA GLN A 95 5.07 11.30 -4.21
C GLN A 95 4.57 10.64 -2.93
N MET A 96 3.92 9.49 -3.05
CA MET A 96 3.46 8.70 -1.93
C MET A 96 4.07 7.30 -1.99
N GLU A 97 4.73 6.92 -0.91
CA GLU A 97 5.29 5.58 -0.71
C GLU A 97 4.54 4.87 0.39
N SER A 98 4.23 3.59 0.21
CA SER A 98 3.62 2.78 1.25
C SER A 98 4.38 1.48 1.50
N TYR A 99 4.46 1.10 2.77
CA TYR A 99 5.15 -0.08 3.29
C TYR A 99 4.18 -0.80 4.20
N LEU A 100 3.50 -1.82 3.67
CA LEU A 100 2.43 -2.50 4.36
C LEU A 100 2.74 -3.99 4.49
N PHE A 101 2.20 -4.62 5.53
CA PHE A 101 2.25 -6.07 5.67
C PHE A 101 1.01 -6.59 6.39
N GLY A 102 0.67 -7.85 6.14
CA GLY A 102 -0.48 -8.46 6.82
C GLY A 102 -0.97 -9.74 6.18
N PRO A 103 -2.03 -10.32 6.72
CA PRO A 103 -2.60 -11.55 6.21
C PRO A 103 -3.33 -11.39 4.88
N ARG A 104 -3.23 -12.45 4.07
CA ARG A 104 -4.00 -12.64 2.83
C ARG A 104 -4.67 -13.99 2.87
N VAL A 105 -5.96 -14.04 2.57
CA VAL A 105 -6.72 -15.27 2.37
C VAL A 105 -6.98 -15.46 0.88
N SER A 106 -6.76 -16.66 0.36
CA SER A 106 -6.98 -16.96 -1.05
C SER A 106 -7.54 -18.37 -1.26
N VAL A 107 -8.38 -18.53 -2.27
CA VAL A 107 -8.96 -19.81 -2.67
C VAL A 107 -8.70 -20.05 -4.14
N THR A 108 -8.19 -21.23 -4.49
CA THR A 108 -7.91 -21.57 -5.89
C THR A 108 -9.09 -22.34 -6.49
N VAL A 109 -9.64 -21.82 -7.58
CA VAL A 109 -10.73 -22.44 -8.34
C VAL A 109 -10.30 -22.53 -9.81
N GLY A 110 -9.79 -23.69 -10.20
CA GLY A 110 -9.23 -23.89 -11.53
C GLY A 110 -8.03 -22.98 -11.80
N LYS A 111 -8.13 -22.09 -12.79
CA LYS A 111 -7.09 -21.11 -13.12
C LYS A 111 -7.24 -19.78 -12.38
N PHE A 112 -8.30 -19.60 -11.63
CA PHE A 112 -8.60 -18.38 -10.89
C PHE A 112 -8.28 -18.55 -9.42
N ARG A 113 -7.69 -17.51 -8.82
CA ARG A 113 -7.42 -17.46 -7.39
C ARG A 113 -7.87 -16.09 -6.84
N PRO A 114 -9.16 -15.95 -6.47
CA PRO A 114 -9.60 -14.79 -5.71
C PRO A 114 -8.89 -14.75 -4.35
N PHE A 115 -8.62 -13.52 -3.88
CA PHE A 115 -8.02 -13.28 -2.59
C PHE A 115 -8.55 -12.01 -1.95
N ALA A 116 -8.40 -11.94 -0.62
CA ALA A 116 -8.63 -10.73 0.17
C ALA A 116 -7.45 -10.56 1.14
N ASN A 117 -7.12 -9.31 1.46
CA ASN A 117 -6.03 -8.96 2.36
C ASN A 117 -6.43 -7.84 3.31
N VAL A 118 -5.80 -7.84 4.47
CA VAL A 118 -5.81 -6.73 5.41
C VAL A 118 -4.36 -6.45 5.76
N LEU A 119 -3.90 -5.24 5.47
CA LEU A 119 -2.50 -4.85 5.62
C LEU A 119 -2.40 -3.64 6.54
N VAL A 120 -1.33 -3.57 7.31
CA VAL A 120 -1.01 -2.44 8.19
C VAL A 120 0.46 -2.06 8.03
N GLY A 121 0.78 -0.79 8.26
CA GLY A 121 2.15 -0.33 8.15
C GLY A 121 2.28 1.18 8.19
N ALA A 122 3.06 1.73 7.28
CA ALA A 122 3.32 3.16 7.19
C ALA A 122 3.25 3.65 5.75
N ALA A 123 2.86 4.91 5.59
CA ALA A 123 2.96 5.65 4.35
C ALA A 123 3.82 6.89 4.56
N HIS A 124 4.60 7.24 3.55
CA HIS A 124 5.42 8.44 3.48
C HIS A 124 4.94 9.28 2.30
N LEU A 125 4.55 10.51 2.62
CA LEU A 125 4.14 11.51 1.64
C LEU A 125 5.27 12.53 1.48
N HIS A 126 5.66 12.78 0.26
CA HIS A 126 6.60 13.85 -0.10
C HIS A 126 5.90 14.81 -1.07
N GLU A 127 5.88 16.09 -0.68
CA GLU A 127 5.24 17.16 -1.45
C GLU A 127 6.27 18.27 -1.72
N ASP A 128 6.47 18.56 -3.00
CA ASP A 128 7.33 19.65 -3.43
C ASP A 128 6.48 20.80 -4.01
N ALA A 129 6.47 21.93 -3.30
CA ALA A 129 5.85 23.17 -3.72
C ALA A 129 6.87 24.32 -3.68
N LEU A 130 7.14 24.96 -4.83
CA LEU A 130 7.86 26.26 -4.92
C LEU A 130 9.10 26.37 -4.00
N ASP A 131 10.07 25.45 -4.09
CA ASP A 131 11.29 25.39 -3.28
C ASP A 131 11.14 24.94 -1.81
N TYR A 132 9.97 24.52 -1.37
CA TYR A 132 9.77 23.93 -0.06
C TYR A 132 9.32 22.46 -0.21
N GLY A 133 10.24 21.54 0.07
CA GLY A 133 9.92 20.11 0.21
C GLY A 133 9.40 19.82 1.63
N HIS A 134 8.24 19.22 1.76
CA HIS A 134 7.71 18.71 3.02
C HIS A 134 7.53 17.20 2.93
N GLY A 135 8.04 16.46 3.91
CA GLY A 135 7.87 15.02 4.02
C GLY A 135 7.16 14.68 5.33
N GLU A 136 6.12 13.88 5.27
CA GLU A 136 5.39 13.38 6.42
C GLU A 136 5.27 11.86 6.37
N THR A 137 5.46 11.20 7.51
CA THR A 137 5.26 9.76 7.65
C THR A 137 4.12 9.50 8.62
N CYS A 138 3.18 8.68 8.22
CA CYS A 138 2.04 8.32 9.07
C CYS A 138 1.81 6.80 9.10
N ALA A 139 0.99 6.37 10.05
CA ALA A 139 0.45 5.02 10.04
C ALA A 139 -0.54 4.87 8.88
N ALA A 140 -0.48 3.72 8.22
CA ALA A 140 -1.33 3.37 7.11
C ALA A 140 -1.89 1.97 7.28
N ASP A 141 -3.11 1.76 6.81
CA ASP A 141 -3.73 0.45 6.71
C ASP A 141 -4.46 0.32 5.37
N ALA A 142 -4.57 -0.92 4.91
CA ALA A 142 -5.28 -1.21 3.67
C ALA A 142 -6.14 -2.46 3.83
N ILE A 143 -7.33 -2.39 3.28
CA ILE A 143 -8.21 -3.54 3.11
C ILE A 143 -8.55 -3.67 1.63
N GLY A 144 -8.39 -4.86 1.11
CA GLY A 144 -8.62 -5.05 -0.30
C GLY A 144 -8.66 -6.50 -0.72
N GLY A 145 -8.56 -6.70 -2.02
CA GLY A 145 -8.56 -8.01 -2.60
C GLY A 145 -8.38 -7.96 -4.12
N GLY A 146 -8.38 -9.12 -4.71
CA GLY A 146 -8.16 -9.21 -6.14
C GLY A 146 -8.38 -10.60 -6.69
N LEU A 147 -7.98 -10.72 -7.93
CA LEU A 147 -8.09 -11.95 -8.70
C LEU A 147 -6.76 -12.24 -9.39
N ASP A 148 -6.26 -13.42 -9.17
CA ASP A 148 -5.13 -13.98 -9.88
C ASP A 148 -5.64 -14.92 -10.98
N TYR A 149 -5.13 -14.74 -12.20
CA TYR A 149 -5.38 -15.64 -13.31
C TYR A 149 -4.08 -16.35 -13.73
N GLN A 150 -4.05 -17.66 -13.60
CA GLN A 150 -2.88 -18.46 -13.91
C GLN A 150 -2.65 -18.53 -15.43
N LEU A 151 -1.58 -17.88 -15.90
CA LEU A 151 -1.15 -17.92 -17.31
C LEU A 151 -0.33 -19.18 -17.61
N ARG A 152 0.61 -19.49 -16.68
CA ARG A 152 1.47 -20.69 -16.73
C ARG A 152 1.66 -21.23 -15.30
N SER A 153 2.31 -22.37 -15.16
CA SER A 153 2.54 -23.01 -13.85
C SER A 153 3.16 -22.07 -12.80
N ARG A 154 4.03 -21.16 -13.22
CA ARG A 154 4.71 -20.20 -12.33
C ARG A 154 4.38 -18.74 -12.59
N LEU A 155 3.57 -18.44 -13.59
CA LEU A 155 3.24 -17.07 -13.99
C LEU A 155 1.74 -16.83 -13.88
N THR A 156 1.39 -15.77 -13.18
CA THR A 156 0.00 -15.37 -12.89
C THR A 156 -0.17 -13.90 -13.24
N TRP A 157 -1.27 -13.56 -13.87
CA TRP A 157 -1.71 -12.17 -14.02
C TRP A 157 -2.61 -11.83 -12.85
N ARG A 158 -2.33 -10.68 -12.21
CA ARG A 158 -3.07 -10.19 -11.05
C ARG A 158 -3.74 -8.87 -11.36
N VAL A 159 -4.98 -8.73 -10.89
CA VAL A 159 -5.69 -7.46 -10.74
C VAL A 159 -6.16 -7.37 -9.29
N GLN A 160 -5.87 -6.26 -8.63
CA GLN A 160 -6.29 -6.03 -7.24
C GLN A 160 -6.77 -4.59 -7.03
N GLY A 161 -7.61 -4.43 -6.01
CA GLY A 161 -8.08 -3.14 -5.54
C GLY A 161 -8.02 -3.09 -4.03
N ASP A 162 -7.48 -2.00 -3.48
CA ASP A 162 -7.33 -1.76 -2.06
C ASP A 162 -7.91 -0.40 -1.69
N LEU A 163 -8.60 -0.35 -0.57
CA LEU A 163 -8.92 0.88 0.13
C LEU A 163 -7.78 1.15 1.11
N LEU A 164 -6.98 2.16 0.79
CA LEU A 164 -5.83 2.59 1.58
C LEU A 164 -6.26 3.73 2.49
N GLN A 165 -6.10 3.56 3.79
CA GLN A 165 -6.37 4.59 4.79
C GLN A 165 -5.05 5.11 5.35
N THR A 166 -4.88 6.42 5.33
CA THR A 166 -3.70 7.12 5.84
C THR A 166 -4.12 8.24 6.78
N ARG A 167 -3.22 8.64 7.69
CA ARG A 167 -3.50 9.68 8.68
C ARG A 167 -2.52 10.83 8.57
N PHE A 168 -2.52 11.50 7.42
CA PHE A 168 -1.73 12.71 7.22
C PHE A 168 -2.45 13.93 7.82
N HIS A 169 -1.69 14.89 8.34
CA HIS A 169 -2.19 16.17 8.87
C HIS A 169 -3.31 16.04 9.92
N ASN A 170 -3.29 14.98 10.76
CA ASN A 170 -4.35 14.64 11.72
C ASN A 170 -5.73 14.36 11.10
N GLY A 171 -5.82 14.18 9.79
CA GLY A 171 -7.02 13.79 9.05
C GLY A 171 -6.94 12.35 8.58
N LEU A 172 -8.06 11.64 8.64
CA LEU A 172 -8.20 10.34 7.97
C LEU A 172 -8.41 10.59 6.49
N GLN A 173 -7.55 10.00 5.66
CA GLN A 173 -7.67 10.04 4.21
C GLN A 173 -7.93 8.62 3.71
N GLU A 174 -8.88 8.50 2.79
CA GLU A 174 -9.25 7.24 2.17
C GLU A 174 -8.96 7.33 0.68
N ASP A 175 -8.06 6.48 0.22
CA ASP A 175 -7.61 6.41 -1.15
C ASP A 175 -7.97 5.07 -1.76
N ILE A 176 -8.37 5.06 -3.03
CA ILE A 176 -8.61 3.83 -3.77
C ILE A 176 -7.39 3.55 -4.63
N ARG A 177 -6.72 2.43 -4.34
CA ARG A 177 -5.58 1.94 -5.11
C ARG A 177 -6.03 0.76 -5.97
N ILE A 178 -5.75 0.81 -7.27
CA ILE A 178 -6.00 -0.27 -8.23
C ILE A 178 -4.67 -0.64 -8.87
N SER A 179 -4.34 -1.93 -8.86
CA SER A 179 -3.07 -2.41 -9.40
C SER A 179 -3.26 -3.60 -10.31
N THR A 180 -2.43 -3.69 -11.34
CA THR A 180 -2.40 -4.83 -12.25
C THR A 180 -0.98 -5.15 -12.68
N GLY A 181 -0.66 -6.42 -12.84
CA GLY A 181 0.70 -6.85 -13.17
C GLY A 181 0.86 -8.36 -13.17
N LEU A 182 2.10 -8.80 -13.01
CA LEU A 182 2.47 -10.20 -13.05
C LEU A 182 2.96 -10.68 -11.69
N ALA A 183 2.56 -11.89 -11.32
CA ALA A 183 3.06 -12.59 -10.14
C ALA A 183 3.79 -13.87 -10.54
N MET A 184 4.97 -14.08 -9.96
CA MET A 184 5.74 -15.31 -10.08
C MET A 184 5.52 -16.18 -8.86
N ASN A 185 5.05 -17.40 -9.07
CA ASN A 185 4.85 -18.40 -8.01
C ASN A 185 6.08 -19.30 -7.84
N PHE A 186 6.40 -19.63 -6.59
CA PHE A 186 7.49 -20.56 -6.21
C PHE A 186 7.04 -21.56 -5.15
#